data_c960da6f539d18f7e93c945e04752be8
#
_entry.id   c960da6f539d18f7e93c945e04752be8
#
_cell.length_a   1.000
_cell.length_b   1.000
_cell.length_c   1.000
_cell.angle_alpha   90.00
_cell.angle_beta   90.00
_cell.angle_gamma   90.00
#
_symmetry.space_group_name_H-M   'P 1'
#
loop_
_entity.id
_entity.type
_entity.pdbx_description
1 polymer ?
#
loop_
_entity_poly.entity_id
_entity_poly.type
_entity_poly.pdbx_seq_one_letter_code
_entity_poly.pdbx_strand_id
1 'polypeptide(L)'
;GPLIAEVPVATDAPGTRRLGGNHLSNIFTSLCTDIDDPVARLRAIHDVTKAAKEFHEILGGDLFESWIQYAPPNLASRWIRLYARLHLANYHRPPVNVIVSSVPGPRVELAWPGGTLEAIYSVGPVIEGAALNFTAWSYVDRLCVGTLTCPDLVPHPEALAGGLHEALAELVQSAGIAA
;
A
#
# COMPACT_ATOMS: atom_id res chain seq x y z
N GLY A 1 17.57 5.37 8.72
CA GLY A 1 16.82 6.19 7.77
C GLY A 1 15.33 5.89 7.86
N PRO A 2 14.48 6.73 7.29
CA PRO A 2 13.04 6.53 7.35
C PRO A 2 12.62 5.23 6.62
N LEU A 3 11.47 4.68 7.00
CA LEU A 3 10.88 3.55 6.31
C LEU A 3 10.36 3.96 4.93
N ILE A 4 10.47 3.06 3.96
CA ILE A 4 9.99 3.25 2.59
C ILE A 4 8.76 2.38 2.38
N ALA A 5 7.71 2.99 1.87
CA ALA A 5 6.49 2.30 1.46
C ALA A 5 6.45 2.15 -0.07
N GLU A 6 5.98 0.99 -0.51
CA GLU A 6 5.47 0.76 -1.85
C GLU A 6 3.98 1.07 -1.86
N VAL A 7 3.54 1.94 -2.76
CA VAL A 7 2.14 2.34 -2.90
C VAL A 7 1.67 2.02 -4.31
N PRO A 8 0.78 1.02 -4.47
CA PRO A 8 0.16 0.74 -5.75
C PRO A 8 -0.73 1.91 -6.20
N VAL A 9 -0.57 2.35 -7.44
CA VAL A 9 -1.39 3.40 -8.05
C VAL A 9 -2.03 2.88 -9.33
N ALA A 10 -3.30 3.23 -9.55
CA ALA A 10 -3.97 2.91 -10.80
C ALA A 10 -3.45 3.82 -11.92
N THR A 11 -3.10 3.22 -13.06
CA THR A 11 -2.61 3.94 -14.24
C THR A 11 -3.68 4.18 -15.30
N ASP A 12 -4.90 3.69 -15.08
CA ASP A 12 -6.01 3.92 -15.98
C ASP A 12 -6.42 5.40 -16.03
N ALA A 13 -6.64 5.93 -17.23
CA ALA A 13 -7.19 7.27 -17.40
C ALA A 13 -8.60 7.35 -16.78
N PRO A 14 -8.97 8.49 -16.15
CA PRO A 14 -10.29 8.68 -15.58
C PRO A 14 -11.40 8.41 -16.62
N GLY A 15 -12.37 7.57 -16.27
CA GLY A 15 -13.48 7.23 -17.14
C GLY A 15 -13.23 6.07 -18.13
N THR A 16 -12.06 5.47 -18.15
CA THR A 16 -11.77 4.31 -18.98
C THR A 16 -12.57 3.10 -18.49
N ARG A 17 -13.44 2.56 -19.36
CA ARG A 17 -14.15 1.31 -19.07
C ARG A 17 -13.17 0.14 -19.16
N ARG A 18 -12.85 -0.47 -18.04
CA ARG A 18 -11.98 -1.64 -17.98
C ARG A 18 -12.62 -2.80 -18.74
N LEU A 19 -12.01 -3.18 -19.84
CA LEU A 19 -12.40 -4.37 -20.64
C LEU A 19 -11.63 -5.61 -20.23
N GLY A 20 -10.62 -5.49 -19.36
CA GLY A 20 -9.82 -6.59 -18.83
C GLY A 20 -8.55 -6.10 -18.14
N GLY A 21 -8.07 -6.88 -17.16
CA GLY A 21 -6.82 -6.64 -16.46
C GLY A 21 -6.86 -5.53 -15.41
N ASN A 22 -5.84 -5.53 -14.57
CA ASN A 22 -5.58 -4.48 -13.58
C ASN A 22 -4.31 -3.75 -14.04
N HIS A 23 -4.45 -2.50 -14.45
CA HIS A 23 -3.30 -1.65 -14.78
C HIS A 23 -2.90 -0.90 -13.50
N LEU A 24 -1.92 -1.45 -12.81
CA LEU A 24 -1.37 -0.90 -11.58
C LEU A 24 0.10 -0.65 -11.80
N SER A 25 0.57 0.48 -11.34
CA SER A 25 1.98 0.74 -11.20
C SER A 25 2.30 1.02 -9.74
N ASN A 26 3.58 0.98 -9.37
CA ASN A 26 4.01 1.16 -8.00
C ASN A 26 4.86 2.43 -7.88
N ILE A 27 4.54 3.25 -6.89
CA ILE A 27 5.41 4.35 -6.47
C ILE A 27 6.06 3.99 -5.14
N PHE A 28 7.28 4.49 -4.94
CA PHE A 28 8.04 4.32 -3.71
C PHE A 28 8.11 5.68 -3.00
N THR A 29 7.70 5.70 -1.73
CA THR A 29 7.64 6.94 -0.96
C THR A 29 8.17 6.74 0.45
N SER A 30 8.77 7.78 1.03
CA SER A 30 9.20 7.77 2.42
C SER A 30 8.00 7.91 3.36
N LEU A 31 8.00 7.17 4.46
CA LEU A 31 7.06 7.34 5.57
C LEU A 31 7.54 8.38 6.60
N CYS A 32 8.67 9.05 6.34
CA CYS A 32 9.21 10.13 7.18
C CYS A 32 9.20 9.79 8.67
N THR A 33 9.54 8.54 9.01
CA THR A 33 9.50 8.01 10.39
C THR A 33 10.57 8.61 11.30
N ASP A 34 11.43 9.44 10.77
CA ASP A 34 12.42 10.26 11.44
C ASP A 34 11.87 11.61 11.94
N ILE A 35 10.62 11.94 11.62
CA ILE A 35 9.92 13.13 12.11
C ILE A 35 9.03 12.73 13.29
N ASP A 36 9.32 13.25 14.47
CA ASP A 36 8.59 12.89 15.70
C ASP A 36 7.17 13.49 15.77
N ASP A 37 7.02 14.74 15.33
CA ASP A 37 5.71 15.41 15.33
C ASP A 37 4.76 14.76 14.31
N PRO A 38 3.58 14.23 14.73
CA PRO A 38 2.70 13.45 13.86
C PRO A 38 2.06 14.28 12.76
N VAL A 39 1.79 15.56 12.98
CA VAL A 39 1.20 16.46 11.97
C VAL A 39 2.26 16.89 10.95
N ALA A 40 3.48 17.21 11.41
CA ALA A 40 4.60 17.50 10.51
C ALA A 40 4.96 16.27 9.68
N ARG A 41 4.98 15.08 10.28
CA ARG A 41 5.21 13.81 9.58
C ARG A 41 4.16 13.55 8.51
N LEU A 42 2.86 13.73 8.83
CA LEU A 42 1.78 13.57 7.86
C LEU A 42 1.93 14.52 6.66
N ARG A 43 2.27 15.79 6.92
CA ARG A 43 2.53 16.78 5.86
C ARG A 43 3.72 16.39 5.00
N ALA A 44 4.81 15.98 5.61
CA ALA A 44 5.99 15.52 4.88
C ALA A 44 5.68 14.30 3.99
N ILE A 45 4.93 13.31 4.51
CA ILE A 45 4.47 12.14 3.74
C ILE A 45 3.61 12.60 2.55
N HIS A 46 2.69 13.55 2.76
CA HIS A 46 1.85 14.09 1.70
C HIS A 46 2.71 14.69 0.57
N ASP A 47 3.68 15.54 0.93
CA ASP A 47 4.53 16.25 -0.04
C ASP A 47 5.41 15.28 -0.84
N VAL A 48 6.08 14.34 -0.18
CA VAL A 48 6.91 13.34 -0.88
C VAL A 48 6.09 12.39 -1.74
N THR A 49 4.88 12.01 -1.30
CA THR A 49 3.98 11.15 -2.07
C THR A 49 3.44 11.87 -3.29
N LYS A 50 3.10 13.14 -3.15
CA LYS A 50 2.68 13.99 -4.27
C LYS A 50 3.78 14.11 -5.32
N ALA A 51 5.00 14.44 -4.89
CA ALA A 51 6.15 14.51 -5.78
C ALA A 51 6.45 13.18 -6.48
N ALA A 52 6.33 12.06 -5.76
CA ALA A 52 6.50 10.72 -6.34
C ALA A 52 5.44 10.41 -7.41
N LYS A 53 4.19 10.82 -7.22
CA LYS A 53 3.12 10.69 -8.21
C LYS A 53 3.37 11.55 -9.45
N GLU A 54 3.71 12.82 -9.26
CA GLU A 54 4.03 13.73 -10.37
C GLU A 54 5.22 13.21 -11.20
N PHE A 55 6.26 12.71 -10.53
CA PHE A 55 7.41 12.11 -11.21
C PHE A 55 7.02 10.85 -11.99
N HIS A 56 6.17 10.02 -11.43
CA HIS A 56 5.64 8.81 -12.07
C HIS A 56 4.80 9.15 -13.32
N GLU A 57 3.95 10.16 -13.25
CA GLU A 57 3.16 10.64 -14.39
C GLU A 57 4.04 11.18 -15.52
N ILE A 58 5.12 11.92 -15.20
CA ILE A 58 6.06 12.48 -16.19
C ILE A 58 6.85 11.38 -16.89
N LEU A 59 7.29 10.34 -16.17
CA LEU A 59 8.05 9.23 -16.76
C LEU A 59 7.19 8.28 -17.61
N GLY A 60 5.87 8.36 -17.49
CA GLY A 60 4.95 7.40 -18.10
C GLY A 60 5.07 6.05 -17.38
N GLY A 61 4.10 5.75 -16.53
CA GLY A 61 4.11 4.56 -15.65
C GLY A 61 4.37 3.20 -16.31
N ASP A 62 4.36 3.17 -17.64
CA ASP A 62 4.48 1.95 -18.45
C ASP A 62 5.93 1.48 -18.69
N LEU A 63 6.94 2.28 -18.36
CA LEU A 63 8.33 1.90 -18.68
C LEU A 63 8.75 0.61 -17.99
N PHE A 64 8.38 0.42 -16.72
CA PHE A 64 8.74 -0.78 -15.98
C PHE A 64 7.86 -1.98 -16.34
N GLU A 65 6.56 -1.74 -16.56
CA GLU A 65 5.61 -2.78 -17.01
C GLU A 65 5.95 -3.27 -18.41
N SER A 66 6.33 -2.38 -19.32
CA SER A 66 6.70 -2.75 -20.69
C SER A 66 7.93 -3.66 -20.69
N TRP A 67 8.91 -3.44 -19.82
CA TRP A 67 10.09 -4.31 -19.74
C TRP A 67 9.76 -5.70 -19.19
N ILE A 68 8.87 -5.80 -18.21
CA ILE A 68 8.43 -7.08 -17.62
C ILE A 68 7.61 -7.90 -18.66
N GLN A 69 6.81 -7.24 -19.49
CA GLN A 69 6.05 -7.90 -20.56
C GLN A 69 6.93 -8.59 -21.60
N TYR A 70 8.17 -8.09 -21.85
CA TYR A 70 9.14 -8.74 -22.74
C TYR A 70 9.89 -9.90 -22.09
N ALA A 71 9.84 -10.04 -20.77
CA ALA A 71 10.47 -11.16 -20.09
C ALA A 71 9.60 -12.42 -20.27
N PRO A 72 10.14 -13.53 -20.79
CA PRO A 72 9.39 -14.79 -20.87
C PRO A 72 8.87 -15.18 -19.49
N PRO A 73 7.55 -15.42 -19.30
CA PRO A 73 6.95 -15.69 -17.99
C PRO A 73 7.64 -16.83 -17.23
N ASN A 74 8.12 -17.84 -17.95
CA ASN A 74 8.84 -18.97 -17.39
C ASN A 74 10.22 -18.58 -16.82
N LEU A 75 10.88 -17.60 -17.40
CA LEU A 75 12.19 -17.13 -16.94
C LEU A 75 12.02 -16.25 -15.71
N ALA A 76 11.08 -15.30 -15.75
CA ALA A 76 10.77 -14.44 -14.61
C ALA A 76 10.35 -15.26 -13.36
N SER A 77 9.45 -16.24 -13.54
CA SER A 77 9.00 -17.09 -12.43
C SER A 77 10.10 -18.02 -11.88
N ARG A 78 11.08 -18.43 -12.72
CA ARG A 78 12.25 -19.18 -12.25
C ARG A 78 13.20 -18.30 -11.44
N TRP A 79 13.42 -17.07 -11.88
CA TRP A 79 14.24 -16.10 -11.13
C TRP A 79 13.64 -15.75 -9.79
N ILE A 80 12.34 -15.47 -9.72
CA ILE A 80 11.66 -15.18 -8.45
C ILE A 80 11.76 -16.38 -7.49
N ARG A 81 11.53 -17.59 -7.99
CA ARG A 81 11.68 -18.80 -7.17
C ARG A 81 13.12 -19.05 -6.71
N LEU A 82 14.10 -18.78 -7.55
CA LEU A 82 15.50 -18.92 -7.18
C LEU A 82 15.90 -17.87 -6.14
N TYR A 83 15.48 -16.62 -6.35
CA TYR A 83 15.69 -15.52 -5.41
C TYR A 83 15.14 -15.85 -4.02
N ALA A 84 13.87 -16.29 -3.95
CA ALA A 84 13.23 -16.71 -2.69
C ALA A 84 13.93 -17.94 -2.09
N ARG A 85 14.25 -18.97 -2.91
CA ARG A 85 14.91 -20.19 -2.41
C ARG A 85 16.31 -19.94 -1.83
N LEU A 86 17.03 -18.99 -2.38
CA LEU A 86 18.36 -18.60 -1.90
C LEU A 86 18.31 -17.53 -0.80
N HIS A 87 17.11 -17.11 -0.39
CA HIS A 87 16.90 -16.05 0.60
C HIS A 87 17.72 -14.78 0.31
N LEU A 88 17.79 -14.39 -0.98
CA LEU A 88 18.63 -13.29 -1.41
C LEU A 88 18.23 -11.95 -0.79
N ALA A 89 16.97 -11.79 -0.38
CA ALA A 89 16.51 -10.62 0.38
C ALA A 89 17.31 -10.38 1.67
N ASN A 90 17.91 -11.42 2.26
CA ASN A 90 18.71 -11.30 3.48
C ASN A 90 20.10 -10.69 3.24
N TYR A 91 20.57 -10.64 1.99
CA TYR A 91 21.91 -10.19 1.63
C TYR A 91 21.98 -8.74 1.15
N HIS A 92 20.82 -8.08 0.97
CA HIS A 92 20.76 -6.66 0.62
C HIS A 92 19.64 -5.98 1.39
N ARG A 93 19.69 -4.66 1.48
CA ARG A 93 18.57 -3.89 2.03
C ARG A 93 17.43 -3.94 1.03
N PRO A 94 16.22 -4.39 1.43
CA PRO A 94 15.08 -4.35 0.55
C PRO A 94 14.77 -2.89 0.16
N PRO A 95 14.34 -2.65 -1.08
CA PRO A 95 13.99 -1.30 -1.52
C PRO A 95 12.77 -0.73 -0.81
N VAL A 96 11.96 -1.61 -0.23
CA VAL A 96 10.73 -1.27 0.50
C VAL A 96 10.66 -2.03 1.82
N ASN A 97 10.01 -1.42 2.81
CA ASN A 97 9.79 -2.01 4.12
C ASN A 97 8.34 -2.48 4.30
N VAL A 98 7.40 -1.84 3.62
CA VAL A 98 5.97 -2.07 3.78
C VAL A 98 5.24 -1.74 2.48
N ILE A 99 4.16 -2.47 2.21
CA ILE A 99 3.23 -2.16 1.13
C ILE A 99 2.02 -1.45 1.74
N VAL A 100 1.64 -0.29 1.20
CA VAL A 100 0.48 0.48 1.66
C VAL A 100 -0.43 0.76 0.47
N SER A 101 -1.61 0.15 0.46
CA SER A 101 -2.61 0.35 -0.57
C SER A 101 -3.82 1.09 -0.02
N SER A 102 -4.33 2.06 -0.79
CA SER A 102 -5.56 2.77 -0.44
C SER A 102 -6.53 2.70 -1.62
N VAL A 103 -7.68 2.09 -1.38
CA VAL A 103 -8.70 1.87 -2.40
C VAL A 103 -9.95 2.69 -2.04
N PRO A 104 -10.36 3.64 -2.89
CA PRO A 104 -11.60 4.35 -2.70
C PRO A 104 -12.79 3.41 -2.97
N GLY A 105 -13.63 3.24 -1.97
CA GLY A 105 -14.85 2.44 -2.07
C GLY A 105 -16.10 3.30 -2.27
N PRO A 106 -17.28 2.64 -2.35
CA PRO A 106 -18.56 3.32 -2.51
C PRO A 106 -18.84 4.29 -1.35
N ARG A 107 -19.38 5.46 -1.70
CA ARG A 107 -19.81 6.47 -0.72
C ARG A 107 -21.29 6.31 -0.32
N VAL A 108 -21.97 5.31 -0.88
CA VAL A 108 -23.36 4.98 -0.61
C VAL A 108 -23.44 3.57 -0.08
N GLU A 109 -24.43 3.32 0.77
CA GLU A 109 -24.68 1.98 1.28
C GLU A 109 -25.10 1.04 0.14
N LEU A 110 -24.50 -0.13 0.11
CA LEU A 110 -24.86 -1.19 -0.82
C LEU A 110 -25.76 -2.18 -0.11
N ALA A 111 -26.91 -2.43 -0.71
CA ALA A 111 -27.89 -3.38 -0.20
C ALA A 111 -28.33 -4.36 -1.30
N TRP A 112 -28.71 -5.56 -0.89
CA TRP A 112 -29.32 -6.59 -1.74
C TRP A 112 -30.52 -7.21 -1.02
N PRO A 113 -31.38 -7.95 -1.69
CA PRO A 113 -32.49 -8.65 -1.03
C PRO A 113 -31.95 -9.58 0.08
N GLY A 114 -32.23 -9.21 1.34
CA GLY A 114 -31.83 -9.98 2.52
C GLY A 114 -30.63 -9.43 3.31
N GLY A 115 -29.99 -8.31 2.90
CA GLY A 115 -28.90 -7.75 3.69
C GLY A 115 -28.34 -6.41 3.17
N THR A 116 -27.54 -5.80 4.00
CA THR A 116 -26.75 -4.60 3.68
C THR A 116 -25.29 -4.87 3.91
N LEU A 117 -24.42 -4.24 3.11
CA LEU A 117 -22.97 -4.31 3.31
C LEU A 117 -22.59 -3.33 4.43
N GLU A 118 -21.97 -3.82 5.48
CA GLU A 118 -21.54 -2.99 6.60
C GLU A 118 -20.11 -2.49 6.48
N ALA A 119 -19.22 -3.31 5.93
CA ALA A 119 -17.80 -3.00 5.81
C ALA A 119 -17.13 -3.80 4.67
N ILE A 120 -16.03 -3.28 4.13
CA ILE A 120 -15.20 -3.95 3.13
C ILE A 120 -13.78 -4.05 3.69
N TYR A 121 -13.31 -5.28 3.89
CA TYR A 121 -11.91 -5.54 4.25
C TYR A 121 -11.22 -6.26 3.09
N SER A 122 -10.05 -5.79 2.75
CA SER A 122 -9.20 -6.42 1.75
C SER A 122 -7.80 -6.57 2.32
N VAL A 123 -7.08 -7.54 1.81
CA VAL A 123 -5.66 -7.75 2.12
C VAL A 123 -4.89 -7.88 0.83
N GLY A 124 -3.78 -7.18 0.73
CA GLY A 124 -2.83 -7.32 -0.36
C GLY A 124 -1.76 -8.37 -0.03
N PRO A 125 -1.04 -8.89 -1.02
CA PRO A 125 0.02 -9.86 -0.79
C PRO A 125 1.20 -9.23 -0.04
N VAL A 126 1.94 -10.05 0.68
CA VAL A 126 3.32 -9.77 1.10
C VAL A 126 4.27 -10.37 0.08
N ILE A 127 5.42 -9.77 -0.08
CA ILE A 127 6.44 -10.20 -1.05
C ILE A 127 7.77 -10.41 -0.35
N GLU A 128 8.68 -11.10 -1.02
CA GLU A 128 10.04 -11.27 -0.53
C GLU A 128 10.72 -9.89 -0.36
N GLY A 129 11.17 -9.61 0.87
CA GLY A 129 11.73 -8.30 1.25
C GLY A 129 10.72 -7.28 1.80
N ALA A 130 9.40 -7.52 1.69
CA ALA A 130 8.36 -6.69 2.32
C ALA A 130 7.31 -7.56 3.01
N ALA A 131 7.53 -7.82 4.29
CA ALA A 131 6.76 -8.76 5.10
C ALA A 131 5.46 -8.18 5.69
N LEU A 132 5.11 -6.97 5.31
CA LEU A 132 3.97 -6.23 5.88
C LEU A 132 3.21 -5.51 4.78
N ASN A 133 1.89 -5.69 4.78
CA ASN A 133 0.96 -5.04 3.86
C ASN A 133 -0.22 -4.46 4.64
N PHE A 134 -0.50 -3.18 4.42
CA PHE A 134 -1.71 -2.51 4.86
C PHE A 134 -2.56 -2.17 3.65
N THR A 135 -3.80 -2.63 3.63
CA THR A 135 -4.78 -2.27 2.60
C THR A 135 -5.98 -1.58 3.22
N ALA A 136 -6.16 -0.31 2.90
CA ALA A 136 -7.25 0.50 3.38
C ALA A 136 -8.36 0.63 2.33
N TRP A 137 -9.62 0.42 2.72
CA TRP A 137 -10.81 0.66 1.92
C TRP A 137 -11.71 1.68 2.60
N SER A 138 -12.06 2.72 1.87
CA SER A 138 -13.14 3.60 2.32
C SER A 138 -14.50 3.02 1.95
N TYR A 139 -15.45 3.04 2.88
CA TYR A 139 -16.83 2.63 2.62
C TYR A 139 -17.77 3.51 3.43
N VAL A 140 -18.64 4.25 2.72
CA VAL A 140 -19.54 5.27 3.29
C VAL A 140 -18.73 6.28 4.13
N ASP A 141 -18.77 6.16 5.45
CA ASP A 141 -18.11 7.00 6.46
C ASP A 141 -16.96 6.27 7.20
N ARG A 142 -16.62 5.05 6.76
CA ARG A 142 -15.63 4.19 7.43
C ARG A 142 -14.38 4.04 6.60
N LEU A 143 -13.25 3.86 7.27
CA LEU A 143 -12.00 3.39 6.69
C LEU A 143 -11.67 2.04 7.30
N CYS A 144 -11.78 0.99 6.49
CA CYS A 144 -11.51 -0.38 6.89
C CYS A 144 -10.09 -0.75 6.49
N VAL A 145 -9.25 -1.14 7.43
CA VAL A 145 -7.85 -1.49 7.19
C VAL A 145 -7.65 -2.98 7.40
N GLY A 146 -7.23 -3.69 6.36
CA GLY A 146 -6.75 -5.05 6.43
C GLY A 146 -5.22 -5.06 6.51
N THR A 147 -4.67 -5.88 7.41
CA THR A 147 -3.24 -6.05 7.58
C THR A 147 -2.85 -7.49 7.32
N LEU A 148 -1.89 -7.71 6.44
CA LEU A 148 -1.27 -9.02 6.20
C LEU A 148 0.21 -8.96 6.57
N THR A 149 0.67 -9.95 7.33
CA THR A 149 2.06 -10.03 7.80
C THR A 149 2.66 -11.41 7.54
N CYS A 150 3.98 -11.46 7.45
CA CYS A 150 4.71 -12.73 7.54
C CYS A 150 4.88 -13.08 9.03
N PRO A 151 4.37 -14.22 9.52
CA PRO A 151 4.40 -14.57 10.94
C PRO A 151 5.82 -14.74 11.49
N ASP A 152 6.77 -15.13 10.65
CA ASP A 152 8.17 -15.32 11.06
C ASP A 152 8.88 -13.98 11.35
N LEU A 153 8.41 -12.87 10.75
CA LEU A 153 9.01 -11.55 10.89
C LEU A 153 8.17 -10.61 11.76
N VAL A 154 6.86 -10.83 11.82
CA VAL A 154 5.92 -10.05 12.62
C VAL A 154 5.05 -11.00 13.45
N PRO A 155 5.57 -11.48 14.59
CA PRO A 155 4.91 -12.51 15.38
C PRO A 155 3.65 -12.02 16.10
N HIS A 156 3.47 -10.71 16.25
CA HIS A 156 2.36 -10.09 16.98
C HIS A 156 1.60 -9.08 16.10
N PRO A 157 0.85 -9.52 15.07
CA PRO A 157 0.14 -8.62 14.16
C PRO A 157 -0.97 -7.83 14.85
N GLU A 158 -1.51 -8.31 15.97
CA GLU A 158 -2.52 -7.61 16.79
C GLU A 158 -1.99 -6.28 17.35
N ALA A 159 -0.70 -6.17 17.62
CA ALA A 159 -0.08 -4.92 18.06
C ALA A 159 -0.14 -3.84 16.97
N LEU A 160 -0.09 -4.22 15.69
CA LEU A 160 -0.23 -3.28 14.58
C LEU A 160 -1.65 -2.70 14.51
N ALA A 161 -2.66 -3.52 14.75
CA ALA A 161 -4.05 -3.04 14.77
C ALA A 161 -4.28 -2.05 15.92
N GLY A 162 -3.74 -2.32 17.11
CA GLY A 162 -3.74 -1.37 18.24
C GLY A 162 -3.03 -0.08 17.87
N GLY A 163 -1.82 -0.16 17.32
CA GLY A 163 -1.02 0.99 16.91
C GLY A 163 -1.69 1.88 15.86
N LEU A 164 -2.53 1.33 14.96
CA LEU A 164 -3.31 2.13 14.01
C LEU A 164 -4.33 3.04 14.72
N HIS A 165 -5.02 2.50 15.72
CA HIS A 165 -5.99 3.29 16.50
C HIS A 165 -5.29 4.36 17.35
N GLU A 166 -4.17 4.03 17.97
CA GLU A 166 -3.36 4.96 18.76
C GLU A 166 -2.82 6.10 17.88
N ALA A 167 -2.27 5.78 16.71
CA ALA A 167 -1.75 6.77 15.77
C ALA A 167 -2.85 7.70 15.22
N LEU A 168 -4.04 7.17 14.98
CA LEU A 168 -5.18 7.98 14.57
C LEU A 168 -5.61 8.93 15.70
N ALA A 169 -5.71 8.43 16.92
CA ALA A 169 -6.06 9.23 18.09
C ALA A 169 -5.03 10.35 18.34
N GLU A 170 -3.74 10.05 18.21
CA GLU A 170 -2.66 11.02 18.28
C GLU A 170 -2.80 12.13 17.24
N LEU A 171 -3.07 11.77 15.97
CA LEU A 171 -3.30 12.73 14.89
C LEU A 171 -4.52 13.62 15.14
N VAL A 172 -5.65 13.04 15.57
CA VAL A 172 -6.88 13.79 15.89
C VAL A 172 -6.62 14.79 17.00
N GLN A 173 -5.96 14.35 18.08
CA GLN A 173 -5.59 15.20 19.20
C GLN A 173 -4.65 16.34 18.78
N SER A 174 -3.61 16.02 18.03
CA SER A 174 -2.60 16.98 17.56
C SER A 174 -3.17 17.98 16.54
N ALA A 175 -4.21 17.60 15.80
CA ALA A 175 -4.93 18.46 14.86
C ALA A 175 -5.97 19.37 15.56
N GLY A 176 -6.23 19.19 16.85
CA GLY A 176 -7.24 19.94 17.59
C GLY A 176 -8.67 19.62 17.17
N ILE A 177 -8.91 18.45 16.59
CA ILE A 177 -10.24 17.98 16.19
C ILE A 177 -10.89 17.35 17.42
N ALA A 178 -12.06 17.84 17.82
CA ALA A 178 -12.85 17.19 18.87
C ALA A 178 -13.35 15.83 18.36
N ALA A 179 -13.12 14.78 19.14
CA ALA A 179 -13.55 13.43 18.82
C ALA A 179 -15.04 13.23 19.09
#